data_52f861006446daaa3a78f2a01ef14d1b
#
_entry.id   52f861006446daaa3a78f2a01ef14d1b
#
_cell.length_a   1.000
_cell.length_b   1.000
_cell.length_c   1.000
_cell.angle_alpha   90.00
_cell.angle_beta   90.00
_cell.angle_gamma   90.00
#
_symmetry.space_group_name_H-M   'P 1'
#
loop_
_entity.id
_entity.type
_entity.pdbx_description
1 polymer ?
#
loop_
_entity_poly.entity_id
_entity_poly.type
_entity_poly.pdbx_seq_one_letter_code
_entity_poly.pdbx_strand_id
1 'polypeptide(L)'
;MGFRSKKKVIAAKTAAELDAMQAAGEIVGKALQAVRAEAKAGMSTWDLDQIAEQVIRDAGAVPTFLGYQGFPASVCASVNEVIVHGIPSKETILEEGDLVSIDCGATFDGWVGDSAWSFGIGELDEEVQGLNLATEWVLMEGMKAMVPGNRLTDVSHALEVATRKAESKFGVALGIVDGYGGHGIGRHMHEEPYLANEGNAGKGPVIQEGSALAIEPMLTLGTEDSAVLEDDWTVVTLDGSWASHWEHTVAATKGGPRILTPRY
;
A
#
# COMPACT_ATOMS: atom_id res chain seq x y z
N MET A 1 -26.80 -27.13 16.79
CA MET A 1 -26.58 -26.70 15.39
C MET A 1 -25.26 -25.95 15.37
N GLY A 2 -24.20 -26.59 14.85
CA GLY A 2 -22.88 -25.95 14.79
C GLY A 2 -22.86 -24.93 13.67
N PHE A 3 -22.59 -23.67 13.99
CA PHE A 3 -22.25 -22.65 13.02
C PHE A 3 -20.98 -23.09 12.28
N ARG A 4 -21.10 -23.58 11.05
CA ARG A 4 -19.96 -23.68 10.15
C ARG A 4 -19.50 -22.26 9.86
N SER A 5 -18.38 -21.85 10.47
CA SER A 5 -17.64 -20.66 10.07
C SER A 5 -17.46 -20.72 8.56
N LYS A 6 -18.00 -19.74 7.82
CA LYS A 6 -17.70 -19.61 6.39
C LYS A 6 -16.18 -19.54 6.26
N LYS A 7 -15.56 -20.50 5.56
CA LYS A 7 -14.13 -20.42 5.26
C LYS A 7 -13.91 -19.10 4.51
N LYS A 8 -13.08 -18.21 5.07
CA LYS A 8 -12.60 -17.03 4.35
C LYS A 8 -11.88 -17.54 3.10
N VAL A 9 -12.24 -17.01 1.93
CA VAL A 9 -11.72 -17.42 0.64
C VAL A 9 -11.26 -16.16 -0.07
N ILE A 10 -10.09 -16.19 -0.68
CA ILE A 10 -9.66 -15.13 -1.58
C ILE A 10 -10.43 -15.33 -2.89
N ALA A 11 -11.21 -14.33 -3.29
CA ALA A 11 -12.01 -14.41 -4.51
C ALA A 11 -11.08 -14.51 -5.74
N ALA A 12 -11.19 -15.61 -6.49
CA ALA A 12 -10.42 -15.78 -7.72
C ALA A 12 -11.12 -15.03 -8.87
N LYS A 13 -10.34 -14.29 -9.64
CA LYS A 13 -10.73 -13.54 -10.82
C LYS A 13 -10.29 -14.31 -12.09
N THR A 14 -11.06 -14.22 -13.14
CA THR A 14 -10.67 -14.71 -14.47
C THR A 14 -9.55 -13.87 -15.07
N ALA A 15 -8.88 -14.34 -16.12
CA ALA A 15 -7.85 -13.56 -16.80
C ALA A 15 -8.38 -12.20 -17.30
N ALA A 16 -9.60 -12.18 -17.87
CA ALA A 16 -10.21 -10.94 -18.36
C ALA A 16 -10.55 -9.95 -17.21
N GLU A 17 -10.93 -10.46 -16.04
CA GLU A 17 -11.16 -9.62 -14.86
C GLU A 17 -9.84 -9.08 -14.30
N LEU A 18 -8.75 -9.86 -14.31
CA LEU A 18 -7.42 -9.37 -13.95
C LEU A 18 -6.90 -8.31 -14.92
N ASP A 19 -7.18 -8.45 -16.23
CA ASP A 19 -6.86 -7.43 -17.22
C ASP A 19 -7.65 -6.12 -16.98
N ALA A 20 -8.93 -6.23 -16.60
CA ALA A 20 -9.73 -5.07 -16.21
C ALA A 20 -9.24 -4.41 -14.91
N MET A 21 -8.82 -5.20 -13.91
CA MET A 21 -8.18 -4.67 -12.70
C MET A 21 -6.86 -3.99 -13.01
N GLN A 22 -6.05 -4.55 -13.93
CA GLN A 22 -4.81 -3.91 -14.35
C GLN A 22 -5.06 -2.57 -15.03
N ALA A 23 -6.13 -2.43 -15.83
CA ALA A 23 -6.48 -1.15 -16.44
C ALA A 23 -6.75 -0.06 -15.38
N ALA A 24 -7.43 -0.39 -14.28
CA ALA A 24 -7.58 0.50 -13.12
C ALA A 24 -6.22 0.78 -12.44
N GLY A 25 -5.41 -0.25 -12.25
CA GLY A 25 -4.09 -0.13 -11.63
C GLY A 25 -3.08 0.67 -12.46
N GLU A 26 -3.17 0.64 -13.79
CA GLU A 26 -2.34 1.49 -14.67
C GLU A 26 -2.69 2.99 -14.51
N ILE A 27 -3.95 3.30 -14.21
CA ILE A 27 -4.36 4.68 -13.89
C ILE A 27 -3.75 5.11 -12.56
N VAL A 28 -3.80 4.25 -11.54
CA VAL A 28 -3.14 4.49 -10.25
C VAL A 28 -1.63 4.70 -10.42
N GLY A 29 -0.97 3.83 -11.18
CA GLY A 29 0.46 3.96 -11.47
C GLY A 29 0.81 5.31 -12.12
N LYS A 30 0.00 5.77 -13.07
CA LYS A 30 0.16 7.10 -13.71
C LYS A 30 -0.07 8.26 -12.74
N ALA A 31 -1.07 8.15 -11.87
CA ALA A 31 -1.34 9.18 -10.85
C ALA A 31 -0.16 9.30 -9.87
N LEU A 32 0.33 8.18 -9.34
CA LEU A 32 1.50 8.16 -8.46
C LEU A 32 2.76 8.71 -9.14
N GLN A 33 2.98 8.38 -10.41
CA GLN A 33 4.10 8.92 -11.19
C GLN A 33 4.00 10.43 -11.38
N ALA A 34 2.81 10.95 -11.70
CA ALA A 34 2.59 12.39 -11.87
C ALA A 34 2.85 13.13 -10.55
N VAL A 35 2.32 12.62 -9.43
CA VAL A 35 2.57 13.19 -8.10
C VAL A 35 4.06 13.22 -7.80
N ARG A 36 4.76 12.09 -7.96
CA ARG A 36 6.20 12.02 -7.69
C ARG A 36 7.04 12.95 -8.57
N ALA A 37 6.65 13.11 -9.83
CA ALA A 37 7.39 13.95 -10.78
C ALA A 37 7.25 15.45 -10.48
N GLU A 38 6.14 15.88 -9.88
CA GLU A 38 5.84 17.27 -9.58
C GLU A 38 6.15 17.66 -8.14
N ALA A 39 6.13 16.68 -7.20
CA ALA A 39 6.35 16.91 -5.78
C ALA A 39 7.70 17.57 -5.49
N LYS A 40 7.67 18.63 -4.71
CA LYS A 40 8.87 19.39 -4.29
C LYS A 40 8.59 20.18 -3.01
N ALA A 41 9.62 20.61 -2.33
CA ALA A 41 9.51 21.50 -1.18
C ALA A 41 8.72 22.77 -1.51
N GLY A 42 7.89 23.19 -0.56
CA GLY A 42 6.97 24.33 -0.67
C GLY A 42 5.59 24.00 -1.24
N MET A 43 5.36 22.80 -1.78
CA MET A 43 4.02 22.32 -2.13
C MET A 43 3.30 21.81 -0.88
N SER A 44 1.98 21.91 -0.86
CA SER A 44 1.17 21.27 0.18
C SER A 44 0.80 19.83 -0.20
N THR A 45 0.45 19.01 0.78
CA THR A 45 -0.08 17.66 0.51
C THR A 45 -1.41 17.72 -0.25
N TRP A 46 -2.17 18.81 -0.12
CA TRP A 46 -3.35 19.08 -0.95
C TRP A 46 -3.00 19.25 -2.43
N ASP A 47 -1.89 19.91 -2.76
CA ASP A 47 -1.46 20.04 -4.16
C ASP A 47 -1.17 18.67 -4.78
N LEU A 48 -0.59 17.74 -4.00
CA LEU A 48 -0.34 16.36 -4.45
C LEU A 48 -1.65 15.60 -4.70
N ASP A 49 -2.64 15.77 -3.82
CA ASP A 49 -3.98 15.21 -4.01
C ASP A 49 -4.63 15.67 -5.32
N GLN A 50 -4.56 16.97 -5.60
CA GLN A 50 -5.15 17.55 -6.81
C GLN A 50 -4.48 17.04 -8.10
N ILE A 51 -3.16 16.81 -8.08
CA ILE A 51 -2.43 16.19 -9.21
C ILE A 51 -2.97 14.78 -9.45
N ALA A 52 -3.06 13.95 -8.41
CA ALA A 52 -3.55 12.58 -8.53
C ALA A 52 -5.01 12.54 -9.00
N GLU A 53 -5.88 13.35 -8.40
CA GLU A 53 -7.30 13.43 -8.77
C GLU A 53 -7.48 13.80 -10.24
N GLN A 54 -6.72 14.79 -10.73
CA GLN A 54 -6.79 15.20 -12.14
C GLN A 54 -6.43 14.05 -13.09
N VAL A 55 -5.33 13.34 -12.83
CA VAL A 55 -4.90 12.19 -13.65
C VAL A 55 -5.96 11.07 -13.65
N ILE A 56 -6.54 10.75 -12.50
CA ILE A 56 -7.57 9.71 -12.38
C ILE A 56 -8.81 10.10 -13.18
N ARG A 57 -9.27 11.35 -13.04
CA ARG A 57 -10.47 11.84 -13.74
C ARG A 57 -10.28 11.98 -15.25
N ASP A 58 -9.12 12.45 -15.70
CA ASP A 58 -8.78 12.56 -17.13
C ASP A 58 -8.72 11.18 -17.80
N ALA A 59 -8.39 10.12 -17.05
CA ALA A 59 -8.47 8.74 -17.51
C ALA A 59 -9.90 8.17 -17.55
N GLY A 60 -10.93 8.94 -17.12
CA GLY A 60 -12.32 8.49 -17.04
C GLY A 60 -12.60 7.57 -15.84
N ALA A 61 -11.68 7.51 -14.87
CA ALA A 61 -11.84 6.76 -13.63
C ALA A 61 -12.38 7.65 -12.48
N VAL A 62 -12.69 7.02 -11.37
CA VAL A 62 -13.14 7.69 -10.14
C VAL A 62 -12.10 7.46 -9.04
N PRO A 63 -11.66 8.53 -8.31
CA PRO A 63 -10.83 8.34 -7.13
C PRO A 63 -11.59 7.48 -6.11
N THR A 64 -11.01 6.33 -5.75
CA THR A 64 -11.72 5.35 -4.90
C THR A 64 -11.84 5.82 -3.46
N PHE A 65 -10.85 6.58 -2.98
CA PHE A 65 -10.81 7.02 -1.57
C PHE A 65 -11.76 8.18 -1.29
N LEU A 66 -12.02 9.04 -2.27
CA LEU A 66 -12.87 10.22 -2.09
C LEU A 66 -14.30 9.83 -1.71
N GLY A 67 -14.69 10.09 -0.46
CA GLY A 67 -15.98 9.73 0.13
C GLY A 67 -16.05 8.30 0.67
N TYR A 68 -15.02 7.47 0.52
CA TYR A 68 -14.98 6.12 1.08
C TYR A 68 -15.00 6.19 2.61
N GLN A 69 -16.05 5.65 3.22
CA GLN A 69 -16.29 5.75 4.68
C GLN A 69 -16.18 7.18 5.25
N GLY A 70 -16.33 8.20 4.41
CA GLY A 70 -16.22 9.61 4.79
C GLY A 70 -14.85 10.23 4.59
N PHE A 71 -13.85 9.51 4.06
CA PHE A 71 -12.54 10.08 3.76
C PHE A 71 -12.65 11.26 2.78
N PRO A 72 -12.03 12.43 3.06
CA PRO A 72 -12.36 13.67 2.36
C PRO A 72 -11.53 13.94 1.09
N ALA A 73 -10.60 13.06 0.71
CA ALA A 73 -9.62 13.31 -0.35
C ALA A 73 -9.48 12.15 -1.34
N SER A 74 -8.77 12.37 -2.43
CA SER A 74 -8.56 11.40 -3.52
C SER A 74 -7.40 10.45 -3.27
N VAL A 75 -6.41 10.88 -2.46
CA VAL A 75 -5.26 10.09 -2.00
C VAL A 75 -5.06 10.24 -0.49
N CYS A 76 -4.31 9.30 0.12
CA CYS A 76 -3.69 9.55 1.40
C CYS A 76 -2.29 10.11 1.16
N ALA A 77 -1.91 11.17 1.89
CA ALA A 77 -0.58 11.79 1.83
C ALA A 77 0.03 11.80 3.23
N SER A 78 0.87 10.82 3.49
CA SER A 78 1.46 10.56 4.80
C SER A 78 2.92 11.03 4.79
N VAL A 79 3.28 11.93 5.71
CA VAL A 79 4.59 12.58 5.77
C VAL A 79 5.30 12.16 7.04
N ASN A 80 6.55 11.72 6.93
CA ASN A 80 7.48 11.41 8.02
C ASN A 80 6.93 10.38 9.03
N GLU A 81 6.51 10.80 10.24
CA GLU A 81 5.95 9.95 11.30
C GLU A 81 4.50 9.50 11.02
N VAL A 82 3.85 10.06 10.01
CA VAL A 82 2.54 9.59 9.56
C VAL A 82 2.72 8.29 8.78
N ILE A 83 2.14 7.21 9.30
CA ILE A 83 2.27 5.87 8.73
C ILE A 83 1.39 5.75 7.48
N VAL A 84 0.08 5.95 7.66
CA VAL A 84 -0.95 5.83 6.63
C VAL A 84 -2.12 6.79 6.90
N HIS A 85 -3.00 6.92 5.94
CA HIS A 85 -4.27 7.65 5.99
C HIS A 85 -4.11 9.15 6.29
N GLY A 86 -2.92 9.75 6.08
CA GLY A 86 -2.73 11.18 6.21
C GLY A 86 -3.70 11.94 5.28
N ILE A 87 -4.55 12.81 5.86
CA ILE A 87 -5.50 13.62 5.09
C ILE A 87 -4.74 14.75 4.40
N PRO A 88 -4.78 14.86 3.06
CA PRO A 88 -4.21 15.98 2.33
C PRO A 88 -4.70 17.33 2.84
N SER A 89 -3.77 18.24 3.16
CA SER A 89 -4.05 19.55 3.75
C SER A 89 -3.23 20.64 3.09
N LYS A 90 -3.78 21.86 3.03
CA LYS A 90 -3.08 23.07 2.58
C LYS A 90 -2.07 23.59 3.62
N GLU A 91 -2.23 23.17 4.85
CA GLU A 91 -1.40 23.54 5.98
C GLU A 91 -0.16 22.63 6.12
N THR A 92 -0.21 21.42 5.57
CA THR A 92 0.91 20.49 5.58
C THR A 92 1.79 20.76 4.35
N ILE A 93 2.82 21.57 4.55
CA ILE A 93 3.76 22.00 3.51
C ILE A 93 4.98 21.07 3.53
N LEU A 94 5.33 20.55 2.38
CA LEU A 94 6.50 19.68 2.19
C LEU A 94 7.80 20.47 2.32
N GLU A 95 8.76 19.91 3.03
CA GLU A 95 10.10 20.46 3.22
C GLU A 95 11.14 19.57 2.54
N GLU A 96 12.31 20.15 2.31
CA GLU A 96 13.48 19.39 1.80
C GLU A 96 13.90 18.35 2.84
N GLY A 97 14.05 17.11 2.43
CA GLY A 97 14.38 15.99 3.31
C GLY A 97 13.16 15.20 3.81
N ASP A 98 11.92 15.64 3.57
CA ASP A 98 10.74 14.86 3.95
C ASP A 98 10.64 13.53 3.20
N LEU A 99 10.19 12.49 3.89
CA LEU A 99 9.71 11.25 3.30
C LEU A 99 8.18 11.31 3.17
N VAL A 100 7.69 11.16 1.95
CA VAL A 100 6.25 11.21 1.67
C VAL A 100 5.77 9.88 1.12
N SER A 101 4.75 9.29 1.74
CA SER A 101 4.03 8.12 1.24
C SER A 101 2.70 8.56 0.65
N ILE A 102 2.52 8.36 -0.64
CA ILE A 102 1.25 8.61 -1.34
C ILE A 102 0.59 7.27 -1.62
N ASP A 103 -0.61 7.11 -1.08
CA ASP A 103 -1.47 5.96 -1.32
C ASP A 103 -2.66 6.39 -2.17
N CYS A 104 -2.96 5.64 -3.23
CA CYS A 104 -3.86 6.05 -4.29
C CYS A 104 -4.67 4.86 -4.83
N GLY A 105 -5.99 5.00 -4.78
CA GLY A 105 -6.93 4.05 -5.37
C GLY A 105 -7.75 4.65 -6.52
N ALA A 106 -7.95 3.89 -7.58
CA ALA A 106 -8.83 4.28 -8.69
C ALA A 106 -9.82 3.17 -9.05
N THR A 107 -11.08 3.58 -9.28
CA THR A 107 -12.12 2.69 -9.80
C THR A 107 -12.36 2.97 -11.28
N PHE A 108 -12.14 1.97 -12.13
CA PHE A 108 -12.36 2.04 -13.57
C PHE A 108 -13.17 0.83 -14.04
N ASP A 109 -14.26 1.06 -14.76
CA ASP A 109 -15.21 0.03 -15.21
C ASP A 109 -15.68 -0.92 -14.09
N GLY A 110 -15.81 -0.38 -12.86
CA GLY A 110 -16.23 -1.11 -11.67
C GLY A 110 -15.17 -2.07 -11.11
N TRP A 111 -13.90 -1.92 -11.46
CA TRP A 111 -12.76 -2.59 -10.87
C TRP A 111 -11.85 -1.60 -10.17
N VAL A 112 -11.23 -2.03 -9.09
CA VAL A 112 -10.37 -1.20 -8.26
C VAL A 112 -8.91 -1.59 -8.45
N GLY A 113 -8.04 -0.60 -8.61
CA GLY A 113 -6.60 -0.68 -8.41
C GLY A 113 -6.21 0.14 -7.19
N ASP A 114 -5.25 -0.35 -6.42
CA ASP A 114 -4.77 0.25 -5.18
C ASP A 114 -3.26 0.11 -5.08
N SER A 115 -2.55 1.20 -4.74
CA SER A 115 -1.10 1.19 -4.64
C SER A 115 -0.56 2.39 -3.89
N ALA A 116 0.48 2.17 -3.06
CA ALA A 116 1.20 3.23 -2.38
C ALA A 116 2.67 3.31 -2.81
N TRP A 117 3.21 4.52 -2.78
CA TRP A 117 4.61 4.80 -3.13
C TRP A 117 5.21 5.86 -2.21
N SER A 118 6.30 5.51 -1.53
CA SER A 118 7.07 6.45 -0.72
C SER A 118 8.28 6.99 -1.49
N PHE A 119 8.52 8.29 -1.36
CA PHE A 119 9.66 8.95 -1.99
C PHE A 119 10.11 10.18 -1.17
N GLY A 120 11.37 10.56 -1.32
CA GLY A 120 11.92 11.76 -0.68
C GLY A 120 11.58 13.04 -1.43
N ILE A 121 11.40 14.12 -0.67
CA ILE A 121 11.39 15.48 -1.19
C ILE A 121 12.84 15.98 -1.15
N GLY A 122 13.49 15.96 -2.31
CA GLY A 122 14.93 16.20 -2.37
C GLY A 122 15.78 15.04 -1.83
N GLU A 123 16.87 15.33 -1.13
CA GLU A 123 17.80 14.35 -0.58
C GLU A 123 17.35 13.93 0.83
N LEU A 124 17.18 12.63 1.03
CA LEU A 124 16.85 12.04 2.34
C LEU A 124 18.11 11.79 3.15
N ASP A 125 18.01 11.87 4.47
CA ASP A 125 19.03 11.35 5.36
C ASP A 125 19.26 9.86 5.12
N GLU A 126 20.48 9.36 5.37
CA GLU A 126 20.91 7.99 5.07
C GLU A 126 20.00 6.93 5.74
N GLU A 127 19.59 7.16 6.99
CA GLU A 127 18.72 6.26 7.74
C GLU A 127 17.30 6.21 7.13
N VAL A 128 16.75 7.37 6.77
CA VAL A 128 15.44 7.51 6.13
C VAL A 128 15.44 6.90 4.72
N GLN A 129 16.52 7.15 3.97
CA GLN A 129 16.70 6.49 2.67
C GLN A 129 16.78 4.97 2.83
N GLY A 130 17.47 4.50 3.88
CA GLY A 130 17.52 3.07 4.25
C GLY A 130 16.15 2.49 4.52
N LEU A 131 15.31 3.17 5.31
CA LEU A 131 13.90 2.79 5.57
C LEU A 131 13.12 2.68 4.27
N ASN A 132 13.17 3.71 3.42
CA ASN A 132 12.39 3.74 2.17
C ASN A 132 12.78 2.59 1.24
N LEU A 133 14.07 2.38 0.99
CA LEU A 133 14.58 1.28 0.17
C LEU A 133 14.29 -0.10 0.77
N ALA A 134 14.33 -0.21 2.11
CA ALA A 134 14.00 -1.44 2.81
C ALA A 134 12.52 -1.81 2.60
N THR A 135 11.61 -0.85 2.73
CA THR A 135 10.17 -1.08 2.59
C THR A 135 9.82 -1.50 1.15
N GLU A 136 10.38 -0.83 0.13
CA GLU A 136 10.25 -1.25 -1.27
C GLU A 136 10.74 -2.69 -1.46
N TRP A 137 11.94 -2.98 -0.97
CA TRP A 137 12.53 -4.30 -1.12
C TRP A 137 11.72 -5.38 -0.41
N VAL A 138 11.16 -5.10 0.77
CA VAL A 138 10.29 -6.00 1.53
C VAL A 138 9.03 -6.32 0.73
N LEU A 139 8.37 -5.31 0.14
CA LEU A 139 7.23 -5.51 -0.75
C LEU A 139 7.58 -6.45 -1.89
N MET A 140 8.69 -6.17 -2.60
CA MET A 140 9.12 -6.97 -3.76
C MET A 140 9.46 -8.41 -3.39
N GLU A 141 10.05 -8.65 -2.22
CA GLU A 141 10.34 -10.02 -1.73
C GLU A 141 9.06 -10.74 -1.27
N GLY A 142 8.19 -10.04 -0.52
CA GLY A 142 6.93 -10.59 -0.01
C GLY A 142 5.98 -11.02 -1.14
N MET A 143 5.88 -10.23 -2.20
CA MET A 143 5.06 -10.54 -3.36
C MET A 143 5.43 -11.88 -4.04
N LYS A 144 6.67 -12.34 -3.94
CA LYS A 144 7.10 -13.63 -4.52
C LYS A 144 6.35 -14.82 -3.94
N ALA A 145 5.78 -14.68 -2.73
CA ALA A 145 4.95 -15.71 -2.11
C ALA A 145 3.50 -15.73 -2.65
N MET A 146 3.09 -14.73 -3.45
CA MET A 146 1.76 -14.66 -4.06
C MET A 146 1.65 -15.60 -5.26
N VAL A 147 1.68 -16.90 -4.99
CA VAL A 147 1.61 -17.95 -6.02
C VAL A 147 0.54 -19.00 -5.69
N PRO A 148 -0.11 -19.61 -6.70
CA PRO A 148 -1.11 -20.65 -6.48
C PRO A 148 -0.55 -21.83 -5.67
N GLY A 149 -1.31 -22.27 -4.67
CA GLY A 149 -0.93 -23.37 -3.77
C GLY A 149 -0.40 -22.92 -2.42
N ASN A 150 0.20 -21.74 -2.31
CA ASN A 150 0.54 -21.13 -1.04
C ASN A 150 -0.71 -20.75 -0.25
N ARG A 151 -0.54 -20.45 1.01
CA ARG A 151 -1.59 -19.92 1.89
C ARG A 151 -1.39 -18.44 2.15
N LEU A 152 -2.44 -17.76 2.56
CA LEU A 152 -2.42 -16.32 2.86
C LEU A 152 -1.22 -15.92 3.72
N THR A 153 -0.99 -16.64 4.83
CA THR A 153 0.10 -16.28 5.76
C THR A 153 1.49 -16.69 5.28
N ASP A 154 1.63 -17.35 4.14
CA ASP A 154 2.93 -17.52 3.50
C ASP A 154 3.44 -16.19 2.94
N VAL A 155 2.51 -15.30 2.54
CA VAL A 155 2.84 -13.91 2.15
C VAL A 155 3.23 -13.10 3.38
N SER A 156 2.44 -13.16 4.47
CA SER A 156 2.78 -12.49 5.74
C SER A 156 4.17 -12.87 6.25
N HIS A 157 4.45 -14.18 6.27
CA HIS A 157 5.76 -14.69 6.69
C HIS A 157 6.90 -14.25 5.78
N ALA A 158 6.66 -14.19 4.46
CA ALA A 158 7.66 -13.72 3.50
C ALA A 158 7.98 -12.23 3.72
N LEU A 159 6.98 -11.39 4.04
CA LEU A 159 7.18 -9.99 4.38
C LEU A 159 8.00 -9.84 5.67
N GLU A 160 7.64 -10.57 6.74
CA GLU A 160 8.37 -10.56 8.00
C GLU A 160 9.84 -10.98 7.82
N VAL A 161 10.08 -12.12 7.16
CA VAL A 161 11.44 -12.62 6.88
C VAL A 161 12.23 -11.62 6.02
N ALA A 162 11.58 -10.99 5.04
CA ALA A 162 12.20 -9.94 4.24
C ALA A 162 12.56 -8.74 5.12
N THR A 163 11.67 -8.26 6.00
CA THR A 163 11.95 -7.14 6.91
C THR A 163 13.20 -7.40 7.75
N ARG A 164 13.30 -8.57 8.39
CA ARG A 164 14.49 -8.90 9.21
C ARG A 164 15.78 -9.03 8.39
N LYS A 165 15.69 -9.38 7.11
CA LYS A 165 16.86 -9.34 6.20
C LYS A 165 17.18 -7.93 5.72
N ALA A 166 16.16 -7.09 5.54
CA ALA A 166 16.33 -5.71 5.12
C ALA A 166 17.12 -4.90 6.16
N GLU A 167 16.92 -5.16 7.46
CA GLU A 167 17.69 -4.51 8.53
C GLU A 167 19.18 -4.63 8.31
N SER A 168 19.69 -5.82 8.04
CA SER A 168 21.12 -6.04 7.76
C SER A 168 21.53 -5.52 6.38
N LYS A 169 20.63 -5.53 5.40
CA LYS A 169 20.93 -5.12 4.02
C LYS A 169 21.06 -3.61 3.87
N PHE A 170 20.20 -2.86 4.56
CA PHE A 170 20.13 -1.40 4.45
C PHE A 170 20.69 -0.67 5.69
N GLY A 171 21.12 -1.42 6.73
CA GLY A 171 21.78 -0.86 7.91
C GLY A 171 20.83 -0.11 8.84
N VAL A 172 19.53 -0.45 8.85
CA VAL A 172 18.49 0.21 9.66
C VAL A 172 17.76 -0.79 10.54
N ALA A 173 17.32 -0.38 11.73
CA ALA A 173 16.40 -1.15 12.54
C ALA A 173 14.95 -0.86 12.08
N LEU A 174 14.11 -1.89 11.99
CA LEU A 174 12.78 -1.74 11.43
C LEU A 174 11.70 -2.30 12.34
N GLY A 175 10.70 -1.47 12.66
CA GLY A 175 9.40 -1.88 13.20
C GLY A 175 8.45 -2.31 12.08
N ILE A 176 7.67 -3.37 12.31
CA ILE A 176 6.53 -3.75 11.45
C ILE A 176 5.27 -3.22 12.14
N VAL A 177 4.58 -2.29 11.51
CA VAL A 177 3.39 -1.65 12.12
C VAL A 177 2.33 -2.69 12.46
N ASP A 178 1.89 -2.74 13.73
CA ASP A 178 0.82 -3.65 14.18
C ASP A 178 -0.57 -3.09 13.84
N GLY A 179 -1.52 -3.99 13.58
CA GLY A 179 -2.92 -3.67 13.35
C GLY A 179 -3.27 -3.20 11.93
N TYR A 180 -2.28 -2.92 11.09
CA TYR A 180 -2.46 -2.53 9.68
C TYR A 180 -1.85 -3.57 8.76
N GLY A 181 -2.37 -3.63 7.52
CA GLY A 181 -1.90 -4.62 6.54
C GLY A 181 -2.81 -4.74 5.35
N GLY A 182 -2.41 -5.59 4.42
CA GLY A 182 -3.06 -5.80 3.14
C GLY A 182 -4.44 -6.47 3.20
N HIS A 183 -5.07 -6.55 2.07
CA HIS A 183 -6.46 -7.02 1.95
C HIS A 183 -6.75 -7.67 0.60
N GLY A 184 -7.88 -8.39 0.54
CA GLY A 184 -8.46 -8.77 -0.74
C GLY A 184 -8.94 -7.53 -1.49
N ILE A 185 -8.87 -7.57 -2.82
CA ILE A 185 -9.27 -6.44 -3.67
C ILE A 185 -9.93 -6.95 -4.95
N GLY A 186 -10.83 -6.14 -5.53
CA GLY A 186 -11.50 -6.51 -6.76
C GLY A 186 -12.55 -5.50 -7.20
N ARG A 187 -13.84 -5.79 -6.96
CA ARG A 187 -14.95 -4.86 -7.18
C ARG A 187 -15.09 -3.84 -6.05
N HIS A 188 -14.54 -4.17 -4.89
CA HIS A 188 -14.45 -3.29 -3.74
C HIS A 188 -12.98 -3.12 -3.37
N MET A 189 -12.64 -1.97 -2.80
CA MET A 189 -11.29 -1.67 -2.33
C MET A 189 -10.87 -2.67 -1.27
N HIS A 190 -11.63 -2.78 -0.18
CA HIS A 190 -11.38 -3.76 0.86
C HIS A 190 -12.32 -4.96 0.71
N GLU A 191 -11.77 -6.09 0.29
CA GLU A 191 -12.40 -7.40 0.30
C GLU A 191 -11.70 -8.30 1.32
N GLU A 192 -12.38 -9.35 1.77
CA GLU A 192 -11.73 -10.42 2.55
C GLU A 192 -10.68 -11.16 1.68
N PRO A 193 -9.59 -11.63 2.25
CA PRO A 193 -9.21 -11.58 3.66
C PRO A 193 -8.30 -10.38 4.01
N TYR A 194 -8.18 -10.05 5.29
CA TYR A 194 -7.07 -9.24 5.81
C TYR A 194 -5.75 -10.01 5.71
N LEU A 195 -4.69 -9.34 5.30
CA LEU A 195 -3.32 -9.86 5.17
C LEU A 195 -2.39 -9.11 6.12
N ALA A 196 -1.99 -9.74 7.21
CA ALA A 196 -1.00 -9.16 8.11
C ALA A 196 0.39 -9.09 7.45
N ASN A 197 1.21 -8.11 7.85
CA ASN A 197 2.58 -7.94 7.36
C ASN A 197 3.60 -8.85 8.06
N GLU A 198 3.17 -9.62 9.05
CA GLU A 198 3.96 -10.62 9.75
C GLU A 198 3.12 -11.85 10.13
N GLY A 199 3.76 -12.95 10.48
CA GLY A 199 3.09 -14.13 11.01
C GLY A 199 3.70 -15.46 10.61
N ASN A 200 3.16 -16.52 11.21
CA ASN A 200 3.59 -17.89 10.93
C ASN A 200 3.05 -18.38 9.57
N ALA A 201 3.90 -18.94 8.75
CA ALA A 201 3.54 -19.53 7.45
C ALA A 201 2.50 -20.67 7.57
N GLY A 202 1.84 -20.97 6.45
CA GLY A 202 1.01 -22.18 6.30
C GLY A 202 -0.42 -22.07 6.81
N LYS A 203 -0.94 -20.86 7.11
CA LYS A 203 -2.28 -20.64 7.65
C LYS A 203 -3.16 -19.82 6.68
N GLY A 204 -4.45 -19.74 7.01
CA GLY A 204 -5.43 -18.99 6.22
C GLY A 204 -5.88 -19.69 4.94
N PRO A 205 -6.65 -19.01 4.08
CA PRO A 205 -7.11 -19.54 2.80
C PRO A 205 -5.94 -19.87 1.87
N VAL A 206 -6.18 -20.83 0.97
CA VAL A 206 -5.24 -21.16 -0.10
C VAL A 206 -5.35 -20.08 -1.18
N ILE A 207 -4.20 -19.58 -1.63
CA ILE A 207 -4.09 -18.72 -2.79
C ILE A 207 -4.34 -19.57 -4.04
N GLN A 208 -5.31 -19.16 -4.84
CA GLN A 208 -5.68 -19.81 -6.09
C GLN A 208 -5.18 -18.99 -7.27
N GLU A 209 -5.09 -19.59 -8.44
CA GLU A 209 -4.94 -18.83 -9.67
C GLU A 209 -6.08 -17.82 -9.79
N GLY A 210 -5.78 -16.55 -10.05
CA GLY A 210 -6.73 -15.45 -10.08
C GLY A 210 -7.01 -14.78 -8.73
N SER A 211 -6.47 -15.28 -7.60
CA SER A 211 -6.51 -14.54 -6.34
C SER A 211 -5.77 -13.21 -6.49
N ALA A 212 -6.36 -12.11 -5.99
CA ALA A 212 -5.74 -10.79 -5.98
C ALA A 212 -5.77 -10.19 -4.57
N LEU A 213 -4.65 -9.61 -4.15
CA LEU A 213 -4.46 -8.95 -2.86
C LEU A 213 -3.77 -7.60 -3.06
N ALA A 214 -4.12 -6.62 -2.26
CA ALA A 214 -3.26 -5.50 -1.92
C ALA A 214 -2.21 -6.01 -0.93
N ILE A 215 -0.93 -5.81 -1.24
CA ILE A 215 0.21 -6.20 -0.39
C ILE A 215 0.95 -4.92 -0.05
N GLU A 216 0.93 -4.55 1.23
CA GLU A 216 1.25 -3.19 1.68
C GLU A 216 2.05 -3.19 2.98
N PRO A 217 3.35 -3.51 2.96
CA PRO A 217 4.18 -3.35 4.13
C PRO A 217 4.29 -1.89 4.56
N MET A 218 4.08 -1.66 5.86
CA MET A 218 4.29 -0.41 6.57
C MET A 218 5.40 -0.64 7.58
N LEU A 219 6.55 0.03 7.40
CA LEU A 219 7.72 -0.10 8.26
C LEU A 219 8.07 1.24 8.90
N THR A 220 8.67 1.18 10.09
CA THR A 220 9.10 2.35 10.86
C THR A 220 10.57 2.26 11.25
N LEU A 221 11.20 3.40 11.56
CA LEU A 221 12.55 3.46 12.18
C LEU A 221 12.52 3.28 13.69
N GLY A 222 11.38 2.90 14.29
CA GLY A 222 11.23 2.79 15.74
C GLY A 222 10.14 1.81 16.11
N THR A 223 9.15 2.30 16.86
CA THR A 223 8.07 1.46 17.40
C THR A 223 7.18 0.86 16.32
N GLU A 224 6.63 -0.33 16.61
CA GLU A 224 5.52 -0.94 15.88
C GLU A 224 4.15 -0.39 16.30
N ASP A 225 4.11 0.31 17.45
CA ASP A 225 2.89 0.87 18.01
C ASP A 225 2.47 2.17 17.29
N SER A 226 1.17 2.34 17.10
CA SER A 226 0.58 3.47 16.39
C SER A 226 -0.60 4.07 17.14
N ALA A 227 -0.97 5.29 16.77
CA ALA A 227 -2.19 5.95 17.24
C ALA A 227 -2.93 6.62 16.08
N VAL A 228 -4.25 6.66 16.17
CA VAL A 228 -5.10 7.42 15.27
C VAL A 228 -5.30 8.82 15.87
N LEU A 229 -5.13 9.87 15.05
CA LEU A 229 -5.32 11.25 15.48
C LEU A 229 -6.82 11.61 15.64
N GLU A 230 -7.09 12.82 16.14
CA GLU A 230 -8.47 13.33 16.40
C GLU A 230 -9.32 13.48 15.11
N ASP A 231 -8.72 13.39 13.94
CA ASP A 231 -9.40 13.40 12.65
C ASP A 231 -10.03 12.05 12.27
N ASP A 232 -9.90 11.03 13.13
CA ASP A 232 -10.39 9.66 12.97
C ASP A 232 -9.74 8.87 11.79
N TRP A 233 -8.69 9.42 11.14
CA TRP A 233 -8.03 8.83 9.97
C TRP A 233 -6.52 8.72 10.12
N THR A 234 -5.84 9.84 10.35
CA THR A 234 -4.38 9.91 10.33
C THR A 234 -3.76 9.01 11.38
N VAL A 235 -2.92 8.08 10.93
CA VAL A 235 -2.23 7.11 11.79
C VAL A 235 -0.77 7.51 11.91
N VAL A 236 -0.28 7.67 13.14
CA VAL A 236 1.09 8.09 13.43
C VAL A 236 1.82 7.08 14.30
N THR A 237 3.16 7.06 14.25
CA THR A 237 3.98 6.32 15.19
C THR A 237 3.88 6.92 16.59
N LEU A 238 3.88 6.09 17.65
CA LEU A 238 3.78 6.59 19.03
C LEU A 238 5.05 7.26 19.53
N ASP A 239 6.20 6.97 18.94
CA ASP A 239 7.50 7.51 19.34
C ASP A 239 8.00 8.65 18.43
N GLY A 240 7.22 9.02 17.40
CA GLY A 240 7.60 10.03 16.42
C GLY A 240 8.65 9.57 15.41
N SER A 241 8.97 8.28 15.39
CA SER A 241 9.86 7.72 14.34
C SER A 241 9.20 7.76 12.96
N TRP A 242 10.01 7.88 11.92
CA TRP A 242 9.49 7.97 10.57
C TRP A 242 9.05 6.60 10.03
N ALA A 243 8.04 6.65 9.15
CA ALA A 243 7.42 5.48 8.54
C ALA A 243 7.49 5.53 7.02
N SER A 244 7.47 4.36 6.40
CA SER A 244 7.39 4.20 4.93
C SER A 244 6.31 3.17 4.60
N HIS A 245 5.49 3.49 3.60
CA HIS A 245 4.41 2.66 3.10
C HIS A 245 4.59 2.41 1.59
N TRP A 246 4.73 1.16 1.21
CA TRP A 246 4.77 0.72 -0.18
C TRP A 246 3.71 -0.32 -0.43
N GLU A 247 3.07 -0.26 -1.59
CA GLU A 247 1.99 -1.18 -1.92
C GLU A 247 1.91 -1.48 -3.40
N HIS A 248 1.45 -2.69 -3.70
CA HIS A 248 0.93 -3.10 -5.00
C HIS A 248 -0.30 -3.99 -4.88
N THR A 249 -1.25 -3.81 -5.80
CA THR A 249 -2.24 -4.85 -6.12
C THR A 249 -1.57 -5.95 -6.92
N VAL A 250 -1.60 -7.18 -6.40
CA VAL A 250 -0.88 -8.34 -6.96
C VAL A 250 -1.83 -9.52 -7.18
N ALA A 251 -1.79 -10.12 -8.36
CA ALA A 251 -2.54 -11.32 -8.68
C ALA A 251 -1.64 -12.56 -8.71
N ALA A 252 -2.14 -13.69 -8.18
CA ALA A 252 -1.50 -15.00 -8.34
C ALA A 252 -1.83 -15.59 -9.70
N THR A 253 -0.80 -15.90 -10.50
CA THR A 253 -0.96 -16.54 -11.81
C THR A 253 -0.09 -17.80 -11.91
N LYS A 254 -0.34 -18.64 -12.94
CA LYS A 254 0.53 -19.79 -13.23
C LYS A 254 1.98 -19.40 -13.52
N GLY A 255 2.21 -18.19 -14.02
CA GLY A 255 3.53 -17.65 -14.32
C GLY A 255 4.22 -16.98 -13.12
N GLY A 256 3.58 -17.00 -11.94
CA GLY A 256 4.01 -16.29 -10.74
C GLY A 256 3.15 -15.07 -10.43
N PRO A 257 3.59 -14.22 -9.48
CA PRO A 257 2.87 -13.00 -9.15
C PRO A 257 2.85 -12.02 -10.32
N ARG A 258 1.67 -11.43 -10.58
CA ARG A 258 1.46 -10.38 -11.58
C ARG A 258 1.10 -9.10 -10.86
N ILE A 259 1.92 -8.08 -10.99
CA ILE A 259 1.61 -6.73 -10.49
C ILE A 259 0.53 -6.13 -11.39
N LEU A 260 -0.60 -5.73 -10.80
CA LEU A 260 -1.72 -5.10 -11.50
C LEU A 260 -1.65 -3.56 -11.46
N THR A 261 -0.78 -2.99 -10.63
CA THR A 261 -0.54 -1.54 -10.49
C THR A 261 0.89 -1.18 -10.93
N PRO A 262 1.25 -1.40 -12.22
CA PRO A 262 2.62 -1.16 -12.68
C PRO A 262 2.97 0.32 -12.63
N ARG A 263 4.23 0.62 -12.36
CA ARG A 263 4.85 1.96 -12.42
C ARG A 263 5.92 1.91 -13.50
N TYR A 264 5.88 2.82 -14.47
CA TYR A 264 6.78 2.85 -15.64
C TYR A 264 7.79 4.00 -15.52
#